data_1aa7c9cab472cad030aeb7a6e62b71c9
#
_entry.id   1aa7c9cab472cad030aeb7a6e62b71c9
#
_cell.length_a   1.000
_cell.length_b   1.000
_cell.length_c   1.000
_cell.angle_alpha   90.00
_cell.angle_beta   90.00
_cell.angle_gamma   90.00
#
_symmetry.space_group_name_H-M   'P 1'
#
loop_
_entity.id
_entity.type
_entity.pdbx_description
1 polymer ?
#
loop_
_entity_poly.entity_id
_entity_poly.type
_entity_poly.pdbx_seq_one_letter_code
_entity_poly.pdbx_strand_id
1 'polypeptide(L)'
;RTTHFTDMINGVIKAPESPQTDGFTPTMMNDIKAADPTAKINLITPPTANNRGSANLQYGFEMPPARNGMAPSLGIQYSSEGGSGWLGEGWNLSVPSITLDTRWGVPRYDTSKETETYLMSGSMLSTMGDDGKMGVAHRGEKMNRKADRQFYTRQGGDFSRIIRKGNSPADYTWEVTDKQGI
;
A
#
# COMPACT_ATOMS: atom_id res chain seq x y z
N ARG A 1 50.92 -9.83 26.12
CA ARG A 1 51.76 -9.46 24.99
C ARG A 1 50.94 -8.61 24.06
N THR A 2 51.07 -7.34 24.14
CA THR A 2 50.28 -6.34 23.43
C THR A 2 50.92 -5.89 22.10
N THR A 3 52.03 -6.50 21.73
CA THR A 3 52.77 -6.11 20.52
C THR A 3 51.98 -6.33 19.23
N HIS A 4 51.13 -7.36 19.17
CA HIS A 4 50.35 -7.64 17.97
C HIS A 4 49.20 -6.67 17.74
N PHE A 5 48.64 -6.13 18.79
CA PHE A 5 47.53 -5.19 18.69
C PHE A 5 47.99 -3.84 18.17
N THR A 6 49.17 -3.43 18.62
CA THR A 6 49.77 -2.16 18.19
C THR A 6 50.21 -2.21 16.72
N ASP A 7 50.70 -3.34 16.27
CA ASP A 7 51.12 -3.52 14.88
C ASP A 7 49.90 -3.56 13.94
N MET A 8 48.78 -4.15 14.37
CA MET A 8 47.52 -4.13 13.61
C MET A 8 46.95 -2.72 13.48
N ILE A 9 47.02 -1.91 14.54
CA ILE A 9 46.57 -0.52 14.49
C ILE A 9 47.44 0.30 13.56
N ASN A 10 48.75 0.11 13.61
CA ASN A 10 49.66 0.77 12.69
C ASN A 10 49.49 0.30 11.25
N GLY A 11 49.12 -0.95 11.03
CA GLY A 11 48.81 -1.48 9.71
C GLY A 11 47.51 -0.91 9.11
N VAL A 12 46.53 -0.60 9.97
CA VAL A 12 45.26 0.02 9.54
C VAL A 12 45.46 1.52 9.30
N ILE A 13 46.30 2.18 10.12
CA ILE A 13 46.64 3.60 9.95
C ILE A 13 47.53 3.83 8.73
N LYS A 14 48.32 2.86 8.39
CA LYS A 14 49.04 2.79 7.10
C LYS A 14 48.16 2.15 6.04
N ALA A 15 46.87 2.50 5.99
CA ALA A 15 45.99 2.12 4.90
C ALA A 15 46.72 2.31 3.57
N PRO A 16 46.47 1.43 2.60
CA PRO A 16 47.28 1.28 1.41
C PRO A 16 47.59 2.64 0.78
N GLU A 17 48.81 3.03 0.94
CA GLU A 17 49.31 4.24 0.30
C GLU A 17 49.21 3.98 -1.20
N SER A 18 48.33 4.71 -1.83
CA SER A 18 48.38 4.82 -3.27
C SER A 18 49.80 5.31 -3.62
N PRO A 19 50.47 4.70 -4.57
CA PRO A 19 51.86 5.11 -4.95
C PRO A 19 51.96 6.58 -5.38
N GLN A 20 50.88 7.28 -5.42
CA GLN A 20 50.79 8.70 -5.81
C GLN A 20 50.33 9.63 -4.70
N THR A 21 50.15 9.14 -3.50
CA THR A 21 49.81 9.99 -2.39
C THR A 21 51.05 10.34 -1.61
N ASP A 22 51.44 11.58 -1.69
CA ASP A 22 52.22 12.21 -0.62
C ASP A 22 51.48 11.88 0.68
N GLY A 23 52.20 11.28 1.62
CA GLY A 23 51.66 10.63 2.80
C GLY A 23 50.49 11.38 3.45
N PHE A 24 49.59 10.63 4.05
CA PHE A 24 48.40 11.13 4.78
C PHE A 24 48.80 12.33 5.66
N THR A 25 48.33 13.48 5.29
CA THR A 25 48.46 14.67 6.13
C THR A 25 47.13 14.88 6.87
N PRO A 26 47.18 15.20 8.18
CA PRO A 26 45.94 15.44 8.95
C PRO A 26 45.02 16.51 8.36
N THR A 27 45.56 17.39 7.55
CA THR A 27 44.83 18.44 6.86
C THR A 27 43.97 17.90 5.70
N MET A 28 44.28 16.74 5.13
CA MET A 28 43.45 16.11 4.10
C MET A 28 42.05 15.74 4.62
N MET A 29 41.91 15.52 5.93
CA MET A 29 40.59 15.28 6.51
C MET A 29 39.69 16.53 6.46
N ASN A 30 40.26 17.71 6.38
CA ASN A 30 39.45 18.94 6.27
C ASN A 30 38.88 19.14 4.87
N ASP A 31 39.46 18.48 3.87
CA ASP A 31 38.98 18.53 2.48
C ASP A 31 37.97 17.42 2.16
N ILE A 32 37.84 16.44 3.05
CA ILE A 32 36.77 15.45 2.95
C ILE A 32 35.46 16.17 3.30
N LYS A 33 34.81 16.68 2.28
CA LYS A 33 33.40 17.12 2.43
C LYS A 33 32.59 15.89 2.84
N ALA A 34 32.07 15.93 4.06
CA ALA A 34 31.07 14.97 4.45
C ALA A 34 30.01 14.95 3.34
N ALA A 35 29.71 13.77 2.81
CA ALA A 35 28.64 13.65 1.84
C ALA A 35 27.39 14.28 2.46
N ASP A 36 26.77 15.20 1.74
CA ASP A 36 25.52 15.78 2.21
C ASP A 36 24.51 14.64 2.38
N PRO A 37 24.11 14.30 3.60
CA PRO A 37 23.19 13.20 3.83
C PRO A 37 21.84 13.45 3.18
N THR A 38 21.57 14.69 2.77
CA THR A 38 20.33 15.07 2.07
C THR A 38 20.50 15.09 0.55
N ALA A 39 21.75 14.97 0.04
CA ALA A 39 22.00 14.90 -1.39
C ALA A 39 21.35 13.64 -1.98
N LYS A 40 20.42 13.82 -2.90
CA LYS A 40 19.64 12.76 -3.55
C LYS A 40 18.57 12.08 -2.66
N ILE A 41 18.34 12.58 -1.47
CA ILE A 41 17.17 12.18 -0.69
C ILE A 41 16.06 13.17 -1.03
N ASN A 42 14.99 12.70 -1.64
CA ASN A 42 13.77 13.49 -1.76
C ASN A 42 13.19 13.64 -0.36
N LEU A 43 13.44 14.80 0.24
CA LEU A 43 12.86 15.12 1.55
C LEU A 43 11.35 15.23 1.38
N ILE A 44 10.65 14.51 2.24
CA ILE A 44 9.20 14.63 2.33
C ILE A 44 8.90 16.06 2.78
N THR A 45 8.12 16.78 1.99
CA THR A 45 7.67 18.12 2.39
C THR A 45 6.90 18.01 3.68
N PRO A 46 7.25 18.78 4.73
CA PRO A 46 6.53 18.75 5.99
C PRO A 46 5.04 19.00 5.76
N PRO A 47 4.16 18.29 6.46
CA PRO A 47 2.73 18.49 6.33
C PRO A 47 2.37 19.91 6.75
N THR A 48 1.64 20.60 5.91
CA THR A 48 1.02 21.88 6.29
C THR A 48 -0.27 21.61 7.03
N ALA A 49 -0.48 22.32 8.13
CA ALA A 49 -1.75 22.24 8.85
C ALA A 49 -2.89 22.72 7.93
N ASN A 50 -3.96 21.95 7.86
CA ASN A 50 -5.18 22.38 7.18
C ASN A 50 -5.98 23.32 8.10
N ASN A 51 -7.12 23.83 7.60
CA ASN A 51 -8.00 24.73 8.37
C ASN A 51 -8.55 24.11 9.66
N ARG A 52 -8.42 22.80 9.86
CA ARG A 52 -8.83 22.08 11.07
C ARG A 52 -7.65 21.76 11.99
N GLY A 53 -6.43 22.11 11.60
CA GLY A 53 -5.23 21.78 12.35
C GLY A 53 -4.77 20.34 12.21
N SER A 54 -5.37 19.55 11.33
CA SER A 54 -4.94 18.16 11.08
C SER A 54 -3.75 18.14 10.13
N ALA A 55 -2.79 17.25 10.43
CA ALA A 55 -1.63 17.00 9.59
C ALA A 55 -1.94 15.88 8.59
N ASN A 56 -1.71 16.15 7.32
CA ASN A 56 -1.83 15.16 6.25
C ASN A 56 -0.51 15.09 5.48
N LEU A 57 -0.04 13.89 5.24
CA LEU A 57 1.18 13.61 4.49
C LEU A 57 0.89 12.54 3.44
N GLN A 58 1.44 12.72 2.26
CA GLN A 58 1.38 11.70 1.21
C GLN A 58 2.78 11.44 0.68
N TYR A 59 3.13 10.18 0.57
CA TYR A 59 4.37 9.74 -0.04
C TYR A 59 4.08 8.71 -1.11
N GLY A 60 4.36 9.08 -2.37
CA GLY A 60 4.24 8.19 -3.51
C GLY A 60 5.50 7.34 -3.68
N PHE A 61 5.34 6.06 -3.97
CA PHE A 61 6.45 5.20 -4.31
C PHE A 61 6.82 5.38 -5.79
N GLU A 62 8.10 5.59 -6.05
CA GLU A 62 8.61 5.57 -7.41
C GLU A 62 8.61 4.12 -7.93
N MET A 63 7.72 3.85 -8.84
CA MET A 63 7.62 2.53 -9.47
C MET A 63 8.39 2.52 -10.79
N PRO A 64 9.03 1.39 -11.13
CA PRO A 64 9.62 1.25 -12.45
C PRO A 64 8.58 1.51 -13.56
N PRO A 65 8.98 2.11 -14.68
CA PRO A 65 8.06 2.34 -15.77
C PRO A 65 7.48 1.02 -16.28
N ALA A 66 6.17 0.92 -16.28
CA ALA A 66 5.48 -0.25 -16.77
C ALA A 66 5.18 -0.13 -18.27
N ARG A 67 4.93 -1.26 -18.90
CA ARG A 67 4.55 -1.33 -20.32
C ARG A 67 3.22 -0.60 -20.52
N ASN A 68 3.17 0.29 -21.49
CA ASN A 68 1.97 1.10 -21.82
C ASN A 68 1.41 1.98 -20.69
N GLY A 69 2.24 2.39 -19.74
CA GLY A 69 1.77 3.24 -18.64
C GLY A 69 0.92 2.52 -17.58
N MET A 70 0.87 1.20 -17.58
CA MET A 70 0.09 0.39 -16.63
C MET A 70 0.76 0.20 -15.26
N ALA A 71 1.66 1.11 -14.87
CA ALA A 71 2.25 1.04 -13.53
C ALA A 71 1.19 1.32 -12.46
N PRO A 72 1.08 0.49 -11.42
CA PRO A 72 0.22 0.80 -10.30
C PRO A 72 0.71 2.07 -9.60
N SER A 73 -0.18 2.98 -9.28
CA SER A 73 0.12 4.14 -8.44
C SER A 73 0.03 3.72 -6.98
N LEU A 74 1.17 3.54 -6.34
CA LEU A 74 1.24 3.17 -4.93
C LEU A 74 1.80 4.33 -4.11
N GLY A 75 1.23 4.52 -2.92
CA GLY A 75 1.69 5.53 -1.99
C GLY A 75 1.10 5.33 -0.61
N ILE A 76 1.83 5.76 0.39
CA ILE A 76 1.34 5.80 1.76
C ILE A 76 0.80 7.20 2.07
N GLN A 77 -0.25 7.23 2.85
CA GLN A 77 -0.89 8.46 3.32
C GLN A 77 -0.93 8.44 4.83
N TYR A 78 -0.65 9.57 5.42
CA TYR A 78 -0.83 9.80 6.83
C TYR A 78 -1.90 10.86 7.06
N SER A 79 -2.76 10.63 8.04
CA SER A 79 -3.69 11.62 8.54
C SER A 79 -3.71 11.55 10.07
N SER A 80 -3.52 12.68 10.72
CA SER A 80 -3.59 12.74 12.19
C SER A 80 -4.98 12.45 12.75
N GLU A 81 -6.02 12.50 11.89
CA GLU A 81 -7.38 12.11 12.22
C GLU A 81 -7.68 10.65 11.80
N GLY A 82 -6.70 9.98 11.18
CA GLY A 82 -6.83 8.59 10.74
C GLY A 82 -6.84 7.65 11.93
N GLY A 83 -7.71 6.64 11.88
CA GLY A 83 -7.72 5.56 12.86
C GLY A 83 -6.55 4.60 12.68
N SER A 84 -6.49 3.58 13.53
CA SER A 84 -5.51 2.52 13.42
C SER A 84 -5.77 1.64 12.20
N GLY A 85 -4.83 1.61 11.29
CA GLY A 85 -4.80 0.74 10.13
C GLY A 85 -3.73 -0.34 10.26
N TRP A 86 -3.59 -1.16 9.24
CA TRP A 86 -2.57 -2.21 9.20
C TRP A 86 -1.13 -1.70 9.10
N LEU A 87 -0.94 -0.44 8.70
CA LEU A 87 0.36 0.24 8.71
C LEU A 87 0.66 1.01 10.01
N GLY A 88 -0.28 1.04 10.94
CA GLY A 88 -0.20 1.81 12.17
C GLY A 88 -1.23 2.93 12.25
N GLU A 89 -1.18 3.68 13.34
CA GLU A 89 -2.13 4.76 13.59
C GLU A 89 -1.91 5.92 12.62
N GLY A 90 -2.99 6.34 11.98
CA GLY A 90 -3.00 7.42 11.00
C GLY A 90 -2.46 7.05 9.63
N TRP A 91 -1.78 5.92 9.48
CA TRP A 91 -1.20 5.51 8.22
C TRP A 91 -2.12 4.62 7.41
N ASN A 92 -2.18 4.90 6.13
CA ASN A 92 -2.93 4.09 5.16
C ASN A 92 -2.14 3.92 3.87
N LEU A 93 -2.28 2.76 3.26
CA LEU A 93 -1.77 2.49 1.91
C LEU A 93 -2.92 2.63 0.91
N SER A 94 -2.70 3.45 -0.11
CA SER A 94 -3.68 3.66 -1.17
C SER A 94 -3.68 2.48 -2.15
N VAL A 95 -4.24 1.36 -1.70
CA VAL A 95 -4.47 0.18 -2.57
C VAL A 95 -5.97 -0.03 -2.68
N PRO A 96 -6.49 -0.20 -3.89
CA PRO A 96 -7.88 -0.64 -4.05
C PRO A 96 -8.11 -1.93 -3.27
N SER A 97 -9.07 -1.95 -2.39
CA SER A 97 -9.36 -3.11 -1.55
C SER A 97 -10.83 -3.45 -1.58
N ILE A 98 -11.12 -4.76 -1.56
CA ILE A 98 -12.47 -5.26 -1.35
C ILE A 98 -12.51 -5.86 0.04
N THR A 99 -13.37 -5.32 0.87
CA THR A 99 -13.52 -5.70 2.27
C THR A 99 -14.96 -6.14 2.57
N LEU A 100 -15.13 -6.87 3.65
CA LEU A 100 -16.44 -7.25 4.16
C LEU A 100 -17.04 -6.12 4.99
N ASP A 101 -18.32 -5.84 4.76
CA ASP A 101 -19.09 -4.91 5.59
C ASP A 101 -19.62 -5.64 6.82
N THR A 102 -19.06 -5.32 7.97
CA THR A 102 -19.46 -5.92 9.24
C THR A 102 -20.53 -5.12 10.00
N ARG A 103 -21.00 -4.00 9.45
CA ARG A 103 -22.05 -3.17 10.09
C ARG A 103 -23.35 -3.93 10.34
N TRP A 104 -23.60 -4.95 9.55
CA TRP A 104 -24.78 -5.81 9.65
C TRP A 104 -24.54 -7.03 10.55
N GLY A 105 -23.38 -7.12 11.17
CA GLY A 105 -22.95 -8.18 12.05
C GLY A 105 -21.92 -9.11 11.44
N VAL A 106 -21.55 -10.13 12.18
CA VAL A 106 -20.52 -11.09 11.78
C VAL A 106 -20.93 -11.82 10.50
N PRO A 107 -20.05 -11.90 9.49
CA PRO A 107 -20.28 -12.69 8.28
C PRO A 107 -20.52 -14.16 8.63
N ARG A 108 -21.49 -14.77 8.01
CA ARG A 108 -21.86 -16.18 8.27
C ARG A 108 -21.10 -17.17 7.43
N TYR A 109 -20.62 -16.73 6.27
CA TYR A 109 -19.93 -17.58 5.29
C TYR A 109 -20.72 -18.84 4.90
N ASP A 110 -22.03 -18.66 4.71
CA ASP A 110 -22.90 -19.74 4.27
C ASP A 110 -22.46 -20.28 2.91
N THR A 111 -22.38 -21.59 2.77
CA THR A 111 -21.91 -22.23 1.55
C THR A 111 -22.95 -22.22 0.41
N SER A 112 -24.23 -22.11 0.75
CA SER A 112 -25.33 -22.18 -0.20
C SER A 112 -25.94 -20.81 -0.53
N LYS A 113 -25.80 -19.86 0.40
CA LYS A 113 -26.42 -18.53 0.30
C LYS A 113 -25.40 -17.43 0.34
N GLU A 114 -25.70 -16.36 -0.36
CA GLU A 114 -24.92 -15.11 -0.24
C GLU A 114 -25.38 -14.38 1.03
N THR A 115 -24.52 -14.29 1.99
CA THR A 115 -24.80 -13.66 3.29
C THR A 115 -23.87 -12.49 3.59
N GLU A 116 -22.84 -12.30 2.78
CA GLU A 116 -21.82 -11.27 2.95
C GLU A 116 -22.11 -10.05 2.09
N THR A 117 -21.92 -8.89 2.66
CA THR A 117 -21.87 -7.59 1.96
C THR A 117 -20.43 -7.19 1.74
N TYR A 118 -20.14 -6.74 0.55
CA TYR A 118 -18.79 -6.32 0.17
C TYR A 118 -18.73 -4.81 -0.04
N LEU A 119 -17.59 -4.24 0.32
CA LEU A 119 -17.24 -2.85 0.07
C LEU A 119 -16.00 -2.81 -0.83
N MET A 120 -16.01 -2.01 -1.85
CA MET A 120 -14.83 -1.68 -2.63
C MET A 120 -14.43 -0.24 -2.33
N SER A 121 -13.25 -0.05 -1.76
CA SER A 121 -12.75 1.27 -1.34
C SER A 121 -13.80 2.08 -0.53
N GLY A 122 -14.50 1.39 0.38
CA GLY A 122 -15.56 1.98 1.20
C GLY A 122 -16.94 2.09 0.55
N SER A 123 -17.06 1.90 -0.75
CA SER A 123 -18.35 1.92 -1.47
C SER A 123 -19.00 0.54 -1.46
N MET A 124 -20.28 0.47 -1.11
CA MET A 124 -21.03 -0.78 -1.06
C MET A 124 -21.22 -1.35 -2.46
N LEU A 125 -20.95 -2.65 -2.59
CA LEU A 125 -21.20 -3.41 -3.80
C LEU A 125 -22.59 -4.02 -3.76
N SER A 126 -23.29 -3.98 -4.89
CA SER A 126 -24.58 -4.64 -5.11
C SER A 126 -24.45 -5.65 -6.24
N THR A 127 -25.28 -6.65 -6.22
CA THR A 127 -25.33 -7.68 -7.26
C THR A 127 -26.79 -7.95 -7.66
N MET A 128 -26.96 -8.56 -8.82
CA MET A 128 -28.28 -9.00 -9.24
C MET A 128 -28.70 -10.26 -8.48
N GLY A 129 -29.82 -10.19 -7.80
CA GLY A 129 -30.42 -11.31 -7.10
C GLY A 129 -30.99 -12.35 -8.05
N ASP A 130 -31.46 -13.46 -7.48
CA ASP A 130 -32.14 -14.52 -8.26
C ASP A 130 -33.52 -14.09 -8.77
N ASP A 131 -34.07 -13.03 -8.18
CA ASP A 131 -35.32 -12.38 -8.61
C ASP A 131 -35.11 -11.33 -9.72
N GLY A 132 -33.90 -11.19 -10.24
CA GLY A 132 -33.52 -10.21 -11.25
C GLY A 132 -33.44 -8.77 -10.75
N LYS A 133 -33.54 -8.53 -9.46
CA LYS A 133 -33.40 -7.19 -8.87
C LYS A 133 -32.03 -6.97 -8.32
N MET A 134 -31.58 -5.74 -8.46
CA MET A 134 -30.34 -5.33 -7.82
C MET A 134 -30.52 -5.26 -6.29
N GLY A 135 -29.59 -5.84 -5.56
CA GLY A 135 -29.65 -5.89 -4.13
C GLY A 135 -28.29 -6.12 -3.48
N VAL A 136 -28.31 -6.03 -2.19
CA VAL A 136 -27.16 -6.31 -1.35
C VAL A 136 -27.47 -7.54 -0.53
N ALA A 137 -26.62 -8.56 -0.63
CA ALA A 137 -26.71 -9.71 0.24
C ALA A 137 -26.29 -9.31 1.65
N HIS A 138 -27.18 -9.42 2.58
CA HIS A 138 -26.87 -9.32 4.00
C HIS A 138 -27.91 -10.12 4.77
N ARG A 139 -27.51 -11.11 5.52
CA ARG A 139 -28.34 -11.89 6.44
C ARG A 139 -29.71 -12.38 5.93
N GLY A 140 -30.17 -11.87 4.78
CA GLY A 140 -31.51 -12.12 4.29
C GLY A 140 -31.70 -13.46 3.60
N GLU A 141 -30.64 -14.19 3.32
CA GLU A 141 -30.63 -15.54 2.72
C GLU A 141 -31.43 -15.65 1.41
N LYS A 142 -31.61 -14.52 0.74
CA LYS A 142 -32.47 -14.41 -0.45
C LYS A 142 -31.76 -14.76 -1.75
N MET A 143 -30.43 -14.76 -1.73
CA MET A 143 -29.63 -15.00 -2.92
C MET A 143 -28.88 -16.32 -2.79
N ASN A 144 -28.94 -17.16 -3.79
CA ASN A 144 -28.14 -18.36 -3.84
C ASN A 144 -26.69 -18.01 -4.18
N ARG A 145 -25.75 -18.73 -3.59
CA ARG A 145 -24.33 -18.56 -3.91
C ARG A 145 -24.06 -19.07 -5.32
N LYS A 146 -23.31 -18.29 -6.08
CA LYS A 146 -22.89 -18.63 -7.44
C LYS A 146 -21.36 -18.60 -7.50
N ALA A 147 -20.80 -19.48 -8.33
CA ALA A 147 -19.36 -19.56 -8.53
C ALA A 147 -18.78 -18.22 -9.01
N ASP A 148 -19.34 -17.69 -10.09
CA ASP A 148 -18.94 -16.39 -10.60
C ASP A 148 -20.11 -15.42 -10.46
N ARG A 149 -19.84 -14.29 -9.82
CA ARG A 149 -20.86 -13.29 -9.59
C ARG A 149 -20.34 -11.90 -9.90
N GLN A 150 -21.10 -11.18 -10.71
CA GLN A 150 -20.81 -9.79 -11.02
C GLN A 150 -21.39 -8.87 -9.96
N PHE A 151 -20.60 -7.90 -9.57
CA PHE A 151 -20.96 -6.84 -8.64
C PHE A 151 -20.89 -5.49 -9.33
N TYR A 152 -21.59 -4.53 -8.76
CA TYR A 152 -21.68 -3.16 -9.24
C TYR A 152 -21.52 -2.22 -8.04
N THR A 153 -20.86 -1.11 -8.25
CA THR A 153 -20.83 -0.04 -7.24
C THR A 153 -22.21 0.57 -7.09
N ARG A 154 -22.65 0.74 -5.86
CA ARG A 154 -23.96 1.33 -5.58
C ARG A 154 -24.05 2.82 -5.92
N GLN A 155 -22.92 3.50 -5.81
CA GLN A 155 -22.80 4.89 -6.26
C GLN A 155 -22.47 4.88 -7.75
N GLY A 156 -23.38 5.43 -8.58
CA GLY A 156 -23.21 5.46 -10.02
C GLY A 156 -22.00 6.31 -10.45
N GLY A 157 -21.43 5.97 -11.59
CA GLY A 157 -20.34 6.71 -12.25
C GLY A 157 -19.04 5.94 -12.43
N ASP A 158 -18.86 4.86 -11.70
CA ASP A 158 -17.75 3.94 -11.92
C ASP A 158 -18.26 2.77 -12.79
N PHE A 159 -17.80 2.72 -14.02
CA PHE A 159 -18.16 1.66 -14.98
C PHE A 159 -17.23 0.45 -14.87
N SER A 160 -16.64 0.23 -13.72
CA SER A 160 -15.78 -0.92 -13.49
C SER A 160 -16.58 -2.22 -13.52
N ARG A 161 -16.03 -3.21 -14.18
CA ARG A 161 -16.54 -4.58 -14.15
C ARG A 161 -15.91 -5.31 -12.98
N ILE A 162 -16.69 -5.66 -11.99
CA ILE A 162 -16.25 -6.32 -10.77
C ILE A 162 -16.82 -7.73 -10.74
N ILE A 163 -15.97 -8.74 -10.80
CA ILE A 163 -16.38 -10.13 -10.77
C ILE A 163 -15.71 -10.82 -9.60
N ARG A 164 -16.51 -11.45 -8.76
CA ARG A 164 -16.01 -12.43 -7.79
C ARG A 164 -16.03 -13.80 -8.44
N LYS A 165 -14.87 -14.48 -8.44
CA LYS A 165 -14.71 -15.85 -8.89
C LYS A 165 -14.56 -16.79 -7.71
N GLY A 166 -15.06 -18.00 -7.86
CA GLY A 166 -15.02 -19.01 -6.82
C GLY A 166 -16.35 -19.18 -6.10
N ASN A 167 -16.60 -20.38 -5.63
CA ASN A 167 -17.87 -20.80 -5.01
C ASN A 167 -17.78 -20.97 -3.49
N SER A 168 -16.62 -20.72 -2.91
CA SER A 168 -16.39 -20.82 -1.47
C SER A 168 -15.89 -19.50 -0.90
N PRO A 169 -16.41 -19.08 0.26
CA PRO A 169 -15.90 -17.90 0.95
C PRO A 169 -14.41 -17.98 1.31
N ALA A 170 -13.86 -19.19 1.38
CA ALA A 170 -12.45 -19.41 1.66
C ALA A 170 -11.54 -19.28 0.44
N ASP A 171 -12.11 -19.24 -0.76
CA ASP A 171 -11.37 -19.33 -2.02
C ASP A 171 -11.90 -18.34 -3.07
N TYR A 172 -12.14 -17.10 -2.66
CA TYR A 172 -12.56 -16.06 -3.56
C TYR A 172 -11.38 -15.32 -4.17
N THR A 173 -11.46 -15.13 -5.48
CA THR A 173 -10.63 -14.17 -6.21
C THR A 173 -11.51 -13.06 -6.80
N TRP A 174 -10.96 -11.87 -6.87
CA TRP A 174 -11.67 -10.72 -7.42
C TRP A 174 -10.96 -10.21 -8.67
N GLU A 175 -11.75 -10.00 -9.68
CA GLU A 175 -11.29 -9.39 -10.93
C GLU A 175 -12.01 -8.05 -11.07
N VAL A 176 -11.24 -7.00 -11.10
CA VAL A 176 -11.75 -5.64 -11.27
C VAL A 176 -11.13 -5.09 -12.56
N THR A 177 -11.98 -4.78 -13.50
CA THR A 177 -11.57 -4.18 -14.78
C THR A 177 -12.17 -2.80 -14.86
N ASP A 178 -11.36 -1.78 -15.03
CA ASP A 178 -11.84 -0.43 -15.21
C ASP A 178 -12.41 -0.21 -16.62
N LYS A 179 -12.91 1.01 -16.86
CA LYS A 179 -13.44 1.40 -18.19
C LYS A 179 -12.40 1.42 -19.30
N GLN A 180 -11.11 1.36 -18.95
CA GLN A 180 -10.00 1.32 -19.91
C GLN A 180 -9.55 -0.10 -20.22
N GLY A 181 -10.13 -1.11 -19.54
CA GLY A 181 -9.84 -2.52 -19.75
C GLY A 181 -8.62 -3.02 -18.97
N ILE A 182 -8.21 -2.29 -17.93
CA ILE A 182 -7.07 -2.61 -17.08
C ILE A 182 -7.57 -3.22 -15.78
#